data_b887eea017dc752748a6e625e90b82f0
#
_entry.id   b887eea017dc752748a6e625e90b82f0
#
_cell.length_a   1.000
_cell.length_b   1.000
_cell.length_c   1.000
_cell.angle_alpha   90.00
_cell.angle_beta   90.00
_cell.angle_gamma   90.00
#
_symmetry.space_group_name_H-M   'P 1'
#
loop_
_entity.id
_entity.type
_entity.pdbx_description
1 polymer ?
#
loop_
_entity_poly.entity_id
_entity_poly.type
_entity_poly.pdbx_seq_one_letter_code
_entity_poly.pdbx_strand_id
1 'polypeptide(L)'
;MTSLHPAEATRLLVEIPEKGGSVVVSTIVGDNQFTGNRIALIVIENEEPELRGSLILESGTDSVMQLMKDILENPRSSDGLHKLTVADQSLEVYIEIRRPVQELVVVGAGHIAQPLAHLGALLGFQVTVIDDRPEFATRERFPSAEKVIRADFSDPFRETPLHTRS
;
A
#
# COMPACT_ATOMS: atom_id res chain seq x y z
N MET A 1 22.84 0.51 -15.25
CA MET A 1 21.82 0.78 -14.21
C MET A 1 22.50 0.65 -12.86
N THR A 2 22.21 1.55 -11.91
CA THR A 2 22.81 1.56 -10.57
C THR A 2 21.80 1.01 -9.56
N SER A 3 22.29 0.45 -8.44
CA SER A 3 21.44 0.05 -7.32
C SER A 3 20.65 1.24 -6.77
N LEU A 4 19.42 1.00 -6.31
CA LEU A 4 18.59 2.03 -5.70
C LEU A 4 19.24 2.51 -4.38
N HIS A 5 19.38 3.83 -4.24
CA HIS A 5 19.96 4.40 -3.03
C HIS A 5 19.03 4.20 -1.81
N PRO A 6 19.55 3.88 -0.61
CA PRO A 6 18.71 3.64 0.58
C PRO A 6 17.71 4.76 0.89
N ALA A 7 18.14 6.02 0.82
CA ALA A 7 17.27 7.17 1.08
C ALA A 7 16.12 7.28 0.04
N GLU A 8 16.37 6.90 -1.21
CA GLU A 8 15.34 6.86 -2.24
C GLU A 8 14.36 5.71 -1.98
N ALA A 9 14.87 4.53 -1.62
CA ALA A 9 14.03 3.38 -1.25
C ALA A 9 13.07 3.76 -0.10
N THR A 10 13.59 4.37 0.97
CA THR A 10 12.76 4.83 2.10
C THR A 10 11.72 5.86 1.66
N ARG A 11 12.08 6.80 0.78
CA ARG A 11 11.15 7.78 0.26
C ARG A 11 10.01 7.12 -0.53
N LEU A 12 10.32 6.15 -1.39
CA LEU A 12 9.31 5.42 -2.16
C LEU A 12 8.34 4.66 -1.26
N LEU A 13 8.84 4.01 -0.18
CA LEU A 13 8.00 3.29 0.78
C LEU A 13 7.02 4.20 1.54
N VAL A 14 7.27 5.51 1.59
CA VAL A 14 6.36 6.49 2.20
C VAL A 14 5.47 7.15 1.16
N GLU A 15 6.04 7.73 0.10
CA GLU A 15 5.29 8.56 -0.84
C GLU A 15 4.35 7.79 -1.76
N ILE A 16 4.70 6.56 -2.16
CA ILE A 16 3.87 5.79 -3.11
C ILE A 16 2.53 5.39 -2.49
N PRO A 17 2.46 4.86 -1.25
CA PRO A 17 1.18 4.57 -0.61
C PRO A 17 0.29 5.80 -0.41
N GLU A 18 0.88 6.96 -0.10
CA GLU A 18 0.16 8.24 0.04
C GLU A 18 -0.50 8.68 -1.28
N LYS A 19 0.09 8.29 -2.42
CA LYS A 19 -0.46 8.52 -3.76
C LYS A 19 -1.42 7.43 -4.25
N GLY A 20 -1.81 6.50 -3.38
CA GLY A 20 -2.69 5.39 -3.71
C GLY A 20 -2.00 4.22 -4.43
N GLY A 21 -0.68 4.23 -4.52
CA GLY A 21 0.10 3.16 -5.15
C GLY A 21 0.59 2.10 -4.16
N SER A 22 1.10 1.01 -4.72
CA SER A 22 1.81 -0.03 -3.97
C SER A 22 3.27 -0.06 -4.38
N VAL A 23 4.16 -0.33 -3.45
CA VAL A 23 5.60 -0.45 -3.71
C VAL A 23 6.18 -1.65 -2.99
N VAL A 24 7.02 -2.40 -3.69
CA VAL A 24 7.87 -3.44 -3.11
C VAL A 24 9.32 -3.06 -3.33
N VAL A 25 10.10 -3.08 -2.27
CA VAL A 25 11.56 -2.92 -2.32
C VAL A 25 12.20 -4.26 -1.98
N SER A 26 13.08 -4.73 -2.86
CA SER A 26 13.90 -5.91 -2.64
C SER A 26 15.35 -5.46 -2.38
N THR A 27 15.91 -5.90 -1.26
CA THR A 27 17.30 -5.66 -0.89
C THR A 27 18.03 -7.00 -0.79
N ILE A 28 19.16 -7.17 -1.50
CA ILE A 28 20.01 -8.34 -1.33
C ILE A 28 20.68 -8.25 0.03
N VAL A 29 20.60 -9.34 0.79
CA VAL A 29 21.19 -9.47 2.13
C VAL A 29 22.09 -10.70 2.21
N GLY A 30 22.76 -10.90 3.35
CA GLY A 30 23.69 -12.00 3.54
C GLY A 30 25.13 -11.61 3.19
N ASP A 31 26.02 -12.59 3.09
CA ASP A 31 27.45 -12.38 2.83
C ASP A 31 27.78 -12.73 1.37
N ASN A 32 27.57 -11.78 0.48
CA ASN A 32 27.90 -11.89 -0.94
C ASN A 32 28.25 -10.51 -1.53
N GLN A 33 28.89 -10.51 -2.71
CA GLN A 33 29.35 -9.29 -3.37
C GLN A 33 28.23 -8.32 -3.79
N PHE A 34 26.96 -8.76 -3.81
CA PHE A 34 25.80 -7.97 -4.22
C PHE A 34 25.01 -7.43 -3.03
N THR A 35 25.44 -7.76 -1.81
CA THR A 35 24.77 -7.32 -0.57
C THR A 35 24.58 -5.81 -0.54
N GLY A 36 23.36 -5.39 -0.21
CA GLY A 36 22.95 -4.00 -0.17
C GLY A 36 22.40 -3.46 -1.48
N ASN A 37 22.52 -4.20 -2.61
CA ASN A 37 21.86 -3.79 -3.85
C ASN A 37 20.35 -3.87 -3.71
N ARG A 38 19.65 -2.85 -4.27
CA ARG A 38 18.22 -2.66 -4.14
C ARG A 38 17.56 -2.40 -5.49
N ILE A 39 16.32 -2.90 -5.58
CA ILE A 39 15.40 -2.60 -6.67
C ILE A 39 14.00 -2.35 -6.08
N ALA A 40 13.26 -1.41 -6.64
CA ALA A 40 11.87 -1.16 -6.28
C ALA A 40 10.97 -1.45 -7.48
N LEU A 41 9.85 -2.12 -7.23
CA LEU A 41 8.72 -2.26 -8.14
C LEU A 41 7.58 -1.38 -7.62
N ILE A 42 7.14 -0.43 -8.42
CA ILE A 42 6.08 0.52 -8.12
C ILE A 42 4.90 0.22 -9.02
N VAL A 43 3.71 0.15 -8.42
CA VAL A 43 2.45 -0.06 -9.13
C VAL A 43 1.46 1.01 -8.67
N ILE A 44 1.07 1.89 -9.58
CA ILE A 44 0.03 2.90 -9.37
C ILE A 44 -1.12 2.54 -10.31
N GLU A 45 -2.35 2.74 -9.87
CA GLU A 45 -3.52 2.44 -10.66
C GLU A 45 -3.55 3.25 -11.97
N ASN A 46 -3.91 2.58 -13.08
CA ASN A 46 -3.92 3.13 -14.44
C ASN A 46 -2.55 3.59 -14.98
N GLU A 47 -1.44 3.21 -14.33
CA GLU A 47 -0.09 3.44 -14.81
C GLU A 47 0.62 2.11 -15.09
N GLU A 48 1.59 2.11 -16.00
CA GLU A 48 2.44 0.95 -16.21
C GLU A 48 3.36 0.74 -15.00
N PRO A 49 3.60 -0.51 -14.59
CA PRO A 49 4.51 -0.80 -13.48
C PRO A 49 5.91 -0.23 -13.71
N GLU A 50 6.42 0.54 -12.77
CA GLU A 50 7.74 1.17 -12.84
C GLU A 50 8.77 0.41 -12.02
N LEU A 51 9.95 0.21 -12.59
CA LEU A 51 11.12 -0.34 -11.90
C LEU A 51 12.15 0.75 -11.65
N ARG A 52 12.62 0.84 -10.42
CA ARG A 52 13.74 1.72 -10.03
C ARG A 52 14.88 0.97 -9.40
N GLY A 53 16.08 1.30 -9.83
CA GLY A 53 17.29 0.64 -9.38
C GLY A 53 17.62 -0.64 -10.14
N SER A 54 18.63 -1.35 -9.68
CA SER A 54 19.10 -2.63 -10.24
C SER A 54 19.78 -3.45 -9.16
N LEU A 55 19.61 -4.76 -9.20
CA LEU A 55 20.32 -5.67 -8.32
C LEU A 55 21.76 -5.95 -8.79
N ILE A 56 22.12 -5.51 -10.01
CA ILE A 56 23.46 -5.70 -10.62
C ILE A 56 23.83 -7.19 -10.68
N LEU A 57 22.84 -8.05 -10.88
CA LEU A 57 23.04 -9.49 -11.05
C LEU A 57 23.16 -9.81 -12.55
N GLU A 58 24.08 -10.68 -12.92
CA GLU A 58 24.18 -11.21 -14.29
C GLU A 58 23.00 -12.11 -14.62
N SER A 59 22.48 -12.83 -13.61
CA SER A 59 21.30 -13.68 -13.69
C SER A 59 20.48 -13.55 -12.41
N GLY A 60 19.16 -13.85 -12.48
CA GLY A 60 18.29 -13.90 -11.32
C GLY A 60 17.47 -12.64 -11.02
N THR A 61 17.69 -11.55 -11.75
CA THR A 61 16.82 -10.37 -11.64
C THR A 61 15.37 -10.74 -11.93
N ASP A 62 15.12 -11.59 -12.93
CA ASP A 62 13.76 -12.05 -13.27
C ASP A 62 13.10 -12.83 -12.15
N SER A 63 13.86 -13.68 -11.43
CA SER A 63 13.34 -14.46 -10.29
C SER A 63 12.95 -13.54 -9.13
N VAL A 64 13.76 -12.52 -8.85
CA VAL A 64 13.42 -11.49 -7.82
C VAL A 64 12.22 -10.68 -8.27
N MET A 65 12.13 -10.29 -9.52
CA MET A 65 10.99 -9.57 -10.07
C MET A 65 9.70 -10.38 -10.00
N GLN A 66 9.76 -11.67 -10.30
CA GLN A 66 8.59 -12.54 -10.17
C GLN A 66 8.14 -12.63 -8.71
N LEU A 67 9.07 -12.84 -7.76
CA LEU A 67 8.77 -12.81 -6.34
C LEU A 67 8.10 -11.48 -5.92
N MET A 68 8.60 -10.33 -6.37
CA MET A 68 8.02 -9.03 -6.04
C MET A 68 6.58 -8.90 -6.57
N LYS A 69 6.30 -9.39 -7.77
CA LYS A 69 4.94 -9.43 -8.34
C LYS A 69 4.01 -10.34 -7.53
N ASP A 70 4.44 -11.56 -7.22
CA ASP A 70 3.65 -12.52 -6.43
C ASP A 70 3.31 -11.95 -5.05
N ILE A 71 4.24 -11.20 -4.45
CA ILE A 71 4.04 -10.52 -3.16
C ILE A 71 3.02 -9.38 -3.29
N LEU A 72 3.06 -8.60 -4.38
CA LEU A 72 2.07 -7.54 -4.62
C LEU A 72 0.66 -8.10 -4.81
N GLU A 73 0.54 -9.20 -5.55
CA GLU A 73 -0.74 -9.84 -5.84
C GLU A 73 -1.37 -10.52 -4.61
N ASN A 74 -0.57 -10.92 -3.63
CA ASN A 74 -1.07 -11.54 -2.41
C ASN A 74 -1.27 -10.50 -1.29
N PRO A 75 -2.54 -10.16 -0.95
CA PRO A 75 -2.83 -9.15 0.08
C PRO A 75 -2.31 -9.48 1.48
N ARG A 76 -2.02 -10.76 1.75
CA ARG A 76 -1.52 -11.24 3.05
C ARG A 76 0.00 -11.20 3.16
N SER A 77 0.70 -10.87 2.08
CA SER A 77 2.16 -10.74 2.10
C SER A 77 2.58 -9.54 2.97
N SER A 78 3.64 -9.74 3.72
CA SER A 78 4.26 -8.76 4.61
C SER A 78 5.77 -8.70 4.37
N ASP A 79 6.42 -7.74 5.01
CA ASP A 79 7.88 -7.64 5.02
C ASP A 79 8.50 -8.96 5.49
N GLY A 80 9.61 -9.36 4.87
CA GLY A 80 10.28 -10.59 5.26
C GLY A 80 11.50 -10.96 4.44
N LEU A 81 12.21 -11.96 4.96
CA LEU A 81 13.36 -12.57 4.30
C LEU A 81 12.91 -13.71 3.39
N HIS A 82 13.36 -13.67 2.15
CA HIS A 82 13.10 -14.71 1.15
C HIS A 82 14.41 -15.30 0.64
N LYS A 83 14.40 -16.60 0.37
CA LYS A 83 15.52 -17.33 -0.24
C LYS A 83 15.13 -17.75 -1.64
N LEU A 84 15.98 -17.37 -2.59
CA LEU A 84 15.83 -17.73 -4.00
C LEU A 84 17.04 -18.54 -4.43
N THR A 85 16.84 -19.48 -5.35
CA THR A 85 17.94 -20.16 -6.03
C THR A 85 18.12 -19.53 -7.40
N VAL A 86 19.31 -19.00 -7.64
CA VAL A 86 19.66 -18.33 -8.88
C VAL A 86 20.97 -18.91 -9.39
N ALA A 87 20.98 -19.54 -10.58
CA ALA A 87 22.17 -20.17 -11.16
C ALA A 87 22.92 -21.09 -10.15
N ASP A 88 22.15 -21.96 -9.46
CA ASP A 88 22.64 -22.89 -8.43
C ASP A 88 23.24 -22.24 -7.16
N GLN A 89 23.09 -20.93 -7.00
CA GLN A 89 23.48 -20.20 -5.81
C GLN A 89 22.25 -19.75 -5.00
N SER A 90 22.35 -19.79 -3.69
CA SER A 90 21.32 -19.25 -2.80
C SER A 90 21.48 -17.73 -2.70
N LEU A 91 20.44 -17.01 -3.05
CA LEU A 91 20.33 -15.57 -2.91
C LEU A 91 19.30 -15.26 -1.81
N GLU A 92 19.70 -14.52 -0.81
CA GLU A 92 18.80 -14.01 0.23
C GLU A 92 18.41 -12.57 -0.09
N VAL A 93 17.09 -12.32 -0.12
CA VAL A 93 16.54 -10.97 -0.33
C VAL A 93 15.60 -10.62 0.79
N TYR A 94 15.73 -9.42 1.32
CA TYR A 94 14.76 -8.85 2.24
C TYR A 94 13.75 -8.01 1.44
N ILE A 95 12.49 -8.34 1.62
CA ILE A 95 11.38 -7.66 0.96
C ILE A 95 10.71 -6.71 1.95
N GLU A 96 10.52 -5.46 1.52
CA GLU A 96 9.66 -4.47 2.17
C GLU A 96 8.51 -4.14 1.24
N ILE A 97 7.28 -4.20 1.74
CA ILE A 97 6.07 -3.89 0.97
C ILE A 97 5.26 -2.82 1.67
N ARG A 98 4.79 -1.84 0.89
CA ARG A 98 3.81 -0.85 1.34
C ARG A 98 2.69 -0.76 0.32
N ARG A 99 1.47 -0.74 0.85
CA ARG A 99 0.23 -0.59 0.08
C ARG A 99 -0.52 0.66 0.54
N PRO A 100 -1.38 1.24 -0.29
CA PRO A 100 -2.23 2.34 0.14
C PRO A 100 -3.14 1.89 1.29
N VAL A 101 -3.42 2.80 2.19
CA VAL A 101 -4.40 2.56 3.25
C VAL A 101 -5.77 2.46 2.60
N GLN A 102 -6.53 1.40 2.95
CA GLN A 102 -7.87 1.20 2.42
C GLN A 102 -8.85 2.19 3.05
N GLU A 103 -9.72 2.76 2.24
CA GLU A 103 -10.82 3.61 2.71
C GLU A 103 -12.09 2.78 2.91
N LEU A 104 -12.81 3.09 3.99
CA LEU A 104 -14.17 2.62 4.24
C LEU A 104 -15.10 3.83 4.24
N VAL A 105 -15.91 3.93 3.21
CA VAL A 105 -16.92 4.99 3.11
C VAL A 105 -18.27 4.45 3.58
N VAL A 106 -18.82 5.03 4.63
CA VAL A 106 -20.13 4.67 5.21
C VAL A 106 -21.13 5.76 4.84
N VAL A 107 -22.05 5.42 3.95
CA VAL A 107 -23.14 6.32 3.54
C VAL A 107 -24.37 6.06 4.42
N GLY A 108 -24.77 7.07 5.19
CA GLY A 108 -25.81 7.00 6.21
C GLY A 108 -25.26 6.82 7.63
N ALA A 109 -25.39 7.85 8.48
CA ALA A 109 -24.89 7.91 9.85
C ALA A 109 -25.89 7.37 10.89
N GLY A 110 -26.67 6.33 10.57
CA GLY A 110 -27.62 5.68 11.46
C GLY A 110 -26.94 4.86 12.57
N HIS A 111 -27.75 4.05 13.27
CA HIS A 111 -27.29 3.26 14.43
C HIS A 111 -26.21 2.21 14.04
N ILE A 112 -26.29 1.64 12.84
CA ILE A 112 -25.34 0.63 12.36
C ILE A 112 -24.01 1.29 11.96
N ALA A 113 -24.03 2.53 11.52
CA ALA A 113 -22.83 3.23 11.08
C ALA A 113 -21.80 3.43 12.20
N GLN A 114 -22.24 3.66 13.43
CA GLN A 114 -21.33 3.87 14.56
C GLN A 114 -20.44 2.64 14.86
N PRO A 115 -21.00 1.43 15.12
CA PRO A 115 -20.16 0.26 15.33
C PRO A 115 -19.36 -0.12 14.07
N LEU A 116 -19.90 0.10 12.86
CA LEU A 116 -19.18 -0.18 11.62
C LEU A 116 -17.96 0.73 11.46
N ALA A 117 -18.12 2.03 11.69
CA ALA A 117 -17.02 3.00 11.63
C ALA A 117 -15.93 2.69 12.68
N HIS A 118 -16.34 2.31 13.88
CA HIS A 118 -15.41 1.91 14.94
C HIS A 118 -14.62 0.64 14.56
N LEU A 119 -15.29 -0.40 14.07
CA LEU A 119 -14.65 -1.63 13.61
C LEU A 119 -13.73 -1.38 12.41
N GLY A 120 -14.17 -0.54 11.45
CA GLY A 120 -13.33 -0.16 10.31
C GLY A 120 -12.03 0.50 10.75
N ALA A 121 -12.10 1.47 11.68
CA ALA A 121 -10.93 2.12 12.23
C ALA A 121 -10.01 1.14 13.00
N LEU A 122 -10.56 0.21 13.78
CA LEU A 122 -9.79 -0.84 14.45
C LEU A 122 -9.07 -1.79 13.47
N LEU A 123 -9.66 -2.02 12.30
CA LEU A 123 -9.06 -2.83 11.23
C LEU A 123 -8.06 -2.04 10.36
N GLY A 124 -7.85 -0.76 10.65
CA GLY A 124 -6.86 0.07 9.95
C GLY A 124 -7.39 0.77 8.71
N PHE A 125 -8.72 0.80 8.48
CA PHE A 125 -9.31 1.59 7.40
C PHE A 125 -9.31 3.08 7.76
N GLN A 126 -9.10 3.93 6.75
CA GLN A 126 -9.47 5.34 6.83
C GLN A 126 -10.99 5.45 6.65
N VAL A 127 -11.70 5.72 7.74
CA VAL A 127 -13.16 5.72 7.73
C VAL A 127 -13.69 7.11 7.42
N THR A 128 -14.52 7.21 6.38
CA THR A 128 -15.30 8.39 6.03
C THR A 128 -16.78 8.09 6.23
N VAL A 129 -17.49 8.92 6.99
CA VAL A 129 -18.95 8.81 7.20
C VAL A 129 -19.65 9.98 6.53
N ILE A 130 -20.70 9.68 5.77
CA ILE A 130 -21.47 10.67 5.01
C ILE A 130 -22.96 10.57 5.41
N ASP A 131 -23.60 11.70 5.74
CA ASP A 131 -25.05 11.77 5.98
C ASP A 131 -25.54 13.17 5.58
N ASP A 132 -26.79 13.28 5.12
CA ASP A 132 -27.43 14.54 4.74
C ASP A 132 -27.98 15.32 5.95
N ARG A 133 -28.23 14.62 7.05
CA ARG A 133 -28.79 15.19 8.28
C ARG A 133 -27.68 15.71 9.21
N PRO A 134 -27.71 17.02 9.53
CA PRO A 134 -26.65 17.65 10.32
C PRO A 134 -26.50 17.05 11.73
N GLU A 135 -27.59 16.59 12.34
CA GLU A 135 -27.60 15.97 13.68
C GLU A 135 -27.00 14.55 13.70
N PHE A 136 -26.88 13.91 12.53
CA PHE A 136 -26.26 12.58 12.38
C PHE A 136 -24.81 12.67 11.91
N ALA A 137 -24.48 13.61 11.04
CA ALA A 137 -23.12 13.81 10.51
C ALA A 137 -22.28 14.65 11.49
N THR A 138 -22.02 14.12 12.70
CA THR A 138 -21.24 14.84 13.72
C THR A 138 -20.03 14.04 14.20
N ARG A 139 -18.95 14.74 14.53
CA ARG A 139 -17.71 14.14 15.03
C ARG A 139 -17.91 13.42 16.36
N GLU A 140 -18.80 13.92 17.21
CA GLU A 140 -19.13 13.33 18.51
C GLU A 140 -19.72 11.92 18.37
N ARG A 141 -20.48 11.68 17.29
CA ARG A 141 -21.06 10.37 17.00
C ARG A 141 -20.05 9.39 16.41
N PHE A 142 -19.04 9.90 15.72
CA PHE A 142 -18.03 9.12 15.00
C PHE A 142 -16.60 9.53 15.38
N PRO A 143 -16.20 9.36 16.63
CA PRO A 143 -14.88 9.79 17.10
C PRO A 143 -13.72 9.03 16.42
N SER A 144 -13.99 7.81 15.95
CA SER A 144 -13.00 6.96 15.27
C SER A 144 -12.90 7.21 13.75
N ALA A 145 -13.82 7.99 13.15
CA ALA A 145 -13.78 8.26 11.74
C ALA A 145 -12.70 9.30 11.41
N GLU A 146 -12.01 9.14 10.28
CA GLU A 146 -11.07 10.14 9.74
C GLU A 146 -11.82 11.39 9.30
N LYS A 147 -12.95 11.19 8.58
CA LYS A 147 -13.80 12.26 8.07
C LYS A 147 -15.26 12.01 8.41
N VAL A 148 -15.99 13.07 8.72
CA VAL A 148 -17.45 13.06 8.84
C VAL A 148 -17.97 14.22 7.96
N ILE A 149 -18.72 13.87 6.93
CA ILE A 149 -19.11 14.79 5.86
C ILE A 149 -20.64 14.88 5.83
N ARG A 150 -21.13 16.11 5.78
CA ARG A 150 -22.53 16.36 5.48
C ARG A 150 -22.67 16.56 3.98
N ALA A 151 -23.33 15.61 3.29
CA ALA A 151 -23.58 15.69 1.87
C ALA A 151 -24.97 15.15 1.53
N ASP A 152 -25.57 15.65 0.45
CA ASP A 152 -26.83 15.16 -0.09
C ASP A 152 -26.64 13.76 -0.69
N PHE A 153 -27.53 12.82 -0.40
CA PHE A 153 -27.48 11.46 -0.93
C PHE A 153 -27.71 11.35 -2.44
N SER A 154 -28.16 12.43 -3.09
CA SER A 154 -28.21 12.48 -4.56
C SER A 154 -26.81 12.56 -5.20
N ASP A 155 -25.81 13.08 -4.46
CA ASP A 155 -24.42 13.14 -4.87
C ASP A 155 -23.48 13.06 -3.65
N PRO A 156 -23.47 11.93 -2.95
CA PRO A 156 -22.72 11.79 -1.67
C PRO A 156 -21.20 11.84 -1.85
N PHE A 157 -20.71 11.64 -3.07
CA PHE A 157 -19.27 11.56 -3.37
C PHE A 157 -18.71 12.84 -4.00
N ARG A 158 -19.50 13.90 -4.11
CA ARG A 158 -19.05 15.18 -4.68
C ARG A 158 -17.81 15.75 -4.00
N GLU A 159 -17.74 15.61 -2.67
CA GLU A 159 -16.61 16.08 -1.84
C GLU A 159 -15.60 14.99 -1.47
N THR A 160 -15.93 13.74 -1.78
CA THR A 160 -15.09 12.57 -1.49
C THR A 160 -15.10 11.65 -2.70
N PRO A 161 -14.25 11.92 -3.70
CA PRO A 161 -14.14 11.04 -4.85
C PRO A 161 -13.71 9.65 -4.38
N LEU A 162 -14.46 8.62 -4.78
CA LEU A 162 -14.10 7.24 -4.53
C LEU A 162 -12.88 6.86 -5.37
N HIS A 163 -11.92 6.23 -4.75
CA HIS A 163 -10.87 5.52 -5.45
C HIS A 163 -11.33 4.08 -5.71
N THR A 164 -10.94 3.48 -6.83
CA THR A 164 -11.42 2.16 -7.29
C THR A 164 -11.09 1.00 -6.32
N ARG A 165 -10.47 1.27 -5.19
CA ARG A 165 -10.16 0.31 -4.11
C ARG A 165 -10.87 0.59 -2.80
N SER A 166 -11.89 1.44 -2.84
CA SER A 166 -12.76 1.74 -1.68
C SER A 166 -13.81 0.66 -1.49
#